data_2ccb44ec2290250c0b209d374e45743d
#
_entry.id   2ccb44ec2290250c0b209d374e45743d
#
_cell.length_a   1.000
_cell.length_b   1.000
_cell.length_c   1.000
_cell.angle_alpha   90.00
_cell.angle_beta   90.00
_cell.angle_gamma   90.00
#
_symmetry.space_group_name_H-M   'P 1'
#
loop_
_entity.id
_entity.type
_entity.pdbx_description
1 polymer ?
#
loop_
_entity_poly.entity_id
_entity_poly.type
_entity_poly.pdbx_seq_one_letter_code
_entity_poly.pdbx_strand_id
1 'polypeptide(L)'
;QMGWMLQFNKTNTSFESGNIFRVSFVNPLFPGVDTYTIDAAGAMATSGDELAGQLEAVNVFPNPYFGQNPEERNQLNRFVYFTNLGVGKTTIRIFTISGDLIRVIEKSIDSENSADRRAQWDLRNSFNIPVASGMYIAHMSLGDDQDESSIGEKIMKLAVFMPEERLDVY
;
A
#
# COMPACT_ATOMS: atom_id res chain seq x y z
N GLN A 1 6.19 -30.88 8.19
CA GLN A 1 6.38 -30.51 6.77
C GLN A 1 7.49 -29.45 6.74
N MET A 2 8.65 -29.76 6.18
CA MET A 2 9.69 -28.77 5.91
C MET A 2 9.31 -28.08 4.60
N GLY A 3 8.96 -26.80 4.68
CA GLY A 3 8.76 -25.97 3.50
C GLY A 3 10.10 -25.37 3.08
N TRP A 4 10.42 -25.44 1.79
CA TRP A 4 11.57 -24.80 1.20
C TRP A 4 11.18 -23.41 0.72
N MET A 5 11.97 -22.41 1.04
CA MET A 5 11.81 -21.04 0.52
C MET A 5 13.02 -20.74 -0.36
N LEU A 6 12.76 -20.47 -1.64
CA LEU A 6 13.76 -19.96 -2.57
C LEU A 6 13.70 -18.43 -2.54
N GLN A 7 14.76 -17.80 -2.07
CA GLN A 7 14.92 -16.37 -2.09
C GLN A 7 15.88 -15.98 -3.22
N PHE A 8 15.37 -15.26 -4.22
CA PHE A 8 16.19 -14.72 -5.29
C PHE A 8 16.70 -13.33 -4.88
N ASN A 9 18.02 -13.20 -4.83
CA ASN A 9 18.65 -11.90 -4.59
C ASN A 9 18.88 -11.22 -5.93
N LYS A 10 18.20 -10.08 -6.16
CA LYS A 10 18.21 -9.38 -7.44
C LYS A 10 19.45 -8.53 -7.60
N THR A 11 20.21 -8.81 -8.62
CA THR A 11 21.14 -7.86 -9.21
C THR A 11 20.71 -7.63 -10.67
N ASN A 12 19.95 -6.55 -10.91
CA ASN A 12 19.73 -5.89 -12.21
C ASN A 12 19.37 -6.77 -13.43
N THR A 13 18.52 -7.77 -13.29
CA THR A 13 18.00 -8.50 -14.45
C THR A 13 16.49 -8.52 -14.43
N SER A 14 15.87 -7.89 -15.44
CA SER A 14 14.47 -8.10 -15.78
C SER A 14 14.28 -9.52 -16.30
N PHE A 15 13.23 -10.19 -15.85
CA PHE A 15 12.85 -11.50 -16.38
C PHE A 15 12.03 -11.28 -17.65
N GLU A 16 12.44 -11.94 -18.73
CA GLU A 16 11.74 -11.90 -20.01
C GLU A 16 11.14 -13.27 -20.33
N SER A 17 10.11 -13.28 -21.18
CA SER A 17 9.52 -14.53 -21.66
C SER A 17 10.59 -15.38 -22.38
N GLY A 18 10.78 -16.61 -21.91
CA GLY A 18 11.81 -17.52 -22.42
C GLY A 18 13.07 -17.63 -21.56
N ASN A 19 13.17 -16.90 -20.45
CA ASN A 19 14.28 -17.08 -19.51
C ASN A 19 14.22 -18.45 -18.85
N ILE A 20 15.40 -19.12 -18.80
CA ILE A 20 15.52 -20.45 -18.19
C ILE A 20 16.21 -20.31 -16.85
N PHE A 21 15.55 -20.76 -15.79
CA PHE A 21 16.12 -20.87 -14.47
C PHE A 21 16.73 -22.26 -14.28
N ARG A 22 18.00 -22.30 -13.91
CA ARG A 22 18.64 -23.54 -13.49
C ARG A 22 18.88 -23.52 -12.00
N VAL A 23 18.19 -24.37 -11.27
CA VAL A 23 18.40 -24.58 -9.83
C VAL A 23 19.20 -25.85 -9.65
N SER A 24 20.37 -25.74 -9.01
CA SER A 24 21.19 -26.88 -8.66
C SER A 24 21.06 -27.17 -7.17
N PHE A 25 20.64 -28.37 -6.83
CA PHE A 25 20.50 -28.80 -5.45
C PHE A 25 21.73 -29.62 -5.02
N VAL A 26 22.17 -29.38 -3.78
CA VAL A 26 23.29 -30.15 -3.19
C VAL A 26 22.81 -31.53 -2.74
N ASN A 27 21.50 -31.68 -2.44
CA ASN A 27 20.94 -32.98 -2.10
C ASN A 27 20.39 -33.68 -3.35
N PRO A 28 20.55 -34.99 -3.46
CA PRO A 28 20.12 -35.73 -4.63
C PRO A 28 18.60 -35.68 -4.75
N LEU A 29 18.12 -35.21 -5.89
CA LEU A 29 16.75 -35.34 -6.34
C LEU A 29 16.60 -36.70 -7.02
N PHE A 30 15.52 -37.41 -6.74
CA PHE A 30 15.28 -38.71 -7.37
C PHE A 30 14.55 -38.52 -8.70
N PRO A 31 15.18 -38.77 -9.85
CA PRO A 31 14.55 -38.66 -11.15
C PRO A 31 13.31 -39.56 -11.23
N GLY A 32 12.18 -38.99 -11.61
CA GLY A 32 10.93 -39.70 -11.76
C GLY A 32 10.07 -39.83 -10.49
N VAL A 33 10.57 -39.36 -9.34
CA VAL A 33 9.82 -39.33 -8.08
C VAL A 33 9.48 -37.91 -7.64
N ASP A 34 10.44 -37.00 -7.81
CA ASP A 34 10.26 -35.61 -7.41
C ASP A 34 9.85 -34.75 -8.62
N THR A 35 8.67 -34.15 -8.52
CA THR A 35 8.15 -33.23 -9.53
C THR A 35 8.02 -31.84 -8.92
N TYR A 36 8.63 -30.83 -9.54
CA TYR A 36 8.51 -29.44 -9.15
C TYR A 36 7.74 -28.69 -10.25
N THR A 37 6.65 -28.05 -9.87
CA THR A 37 5.94 -27.13 -10.74
C THR A 37 6.29 -25.71 -10.32
N ILE A 38 6.90 -24.94 -11.20
CA ILE A 38 7.17 -23.52 -10.98
C ILE A 38 6.22 -22.77 -11.90
N ASP A 39 5.20 -22.16 -11.34
CA ASP A 39 4.42 -21.14 -12.02
C ASP A 39 5.20 -19.81 -11.95
N ALA A 40 5.97 -19.53 -12.98
CA ALA A 40 6.49 -18.20 -13.19
C ALA A 40 5.39 -17.36 -13.82
N ALA A 41 4.62 -16.66 -13.01
CA ALA A 41 3.83 -15.55 -13.54
C ALA A 41 4.81 -14.58 -14.18
N GLY A 42 4.78 -14.48 -15.52
CA GLY A 42 5.61 -13.52 -16.24
C GLY A 42 5.41 -12.14 -15.64
N ALA A 43 6.45 -11.29 -15.68
CA ALA A 43 6.27 -9.87 -15.40
C ALA A 43 5.24 -9.34 -16.38
N MET A 44 3.97 -9.36 -15.98
CA MET A 44 2.89 -8.82 -16.78
C MET A 44 3.07 -7.31 -16.76
N ALA A 45 3.14 -6.70 -17.94
CA ALA A 45 2.80 -5.30 -18.06
C ALA A 45 1.37 -5.19 -17.53
N THR A 46 1.23 -4.62 -16.33
CA THR A 46 -0.07 -4.51 -15.66
C THR A 46 -0.96 -3.69 -16.57
N SER A 47 -2.02 -4.28 -17.08
CA SER A 47 -2.96 -3.54 -17.95
C SER A 47 -3.67 -2.48 -17.11
N GLY A 48 -4.14 -1.41 -17.74
CA GLY A 48 -4.90 -0.36 -17.02
C GLY A 48 -6.10 -0.92 -16.24
N ASP A 49 -6.73 -1.98 -16.75
CA ASP A 49 -7.84 -2.67 -16.11
C ASP A 49 -7.43 -3.41 -14.82
N GLU A 50 -6.23 -4.00 -14.80
CA GLU A 50 -5.70 -4.64 -13.58
C GLU A 50 -5.32 -3.61 -12.53
N LEU A 51 -4.73 -2.49 -12.92
CA LEU A 51 -4.40 -1.38 -12.02
C LEU A 51 -5.66 -0.75 -11.44
N ALA A 52 -6.72 -0.56 -12.25
CA ALA A 52 -8.02 -0.11 -11.76
C ALA A 52 -8.60 -1.10 -10.74
N GLY A 53 -8.48 -2.42 -10.99
CA GLY A 53 -8.89 -3.48 -10.06
C GLY A 53 -8.11 -3.45 -8.73
N GLN A 54 -6.84 -3.05 -8.74
CA GLN A 54 -6.04 -2.91 -7.52
C GLN A 54 -6.56 -1.79 -6.62
N LEU A 55 -7.11 -0.71 -7.18
CA LEU A 55 -7.70 0.38 -6.40
C LEU A 55 -8.93 -0.06 -5.61
N GLU A 56 -9.71 -1.00 -6.13
CA GLU A 56 -10.87 -1.54 -5.41
C GLU A 56 -10.48 -2.23 -4.10
N ALA A 57 -9.32 -2.86 -4.05
CA ALA A 57 -8.79 -3.54 -2.86
C ALA A 57 -8.28 -2.58 -1.79
N VAL A 58 -8.08 -1.30 -2.12
CA VAL A 58 -7.55 -0.31 -1.18
C VAL A 58 -8.57 -0.03 -0.08
N ASN A 59 -8.11 -0.07 1.16
CA ASN A 59 -8.90 0.23 2.34
C ASN A 59 -8.19 1.21 3.28
N VAL A 60 -8.96 1.79 4.22
CA VAL A 60 -8.42 2.63 5.30
C VAL A 60 -8.60 1.90 6.62
N PHE A 61 -7.53 1.84 7.40
CA PHE A 61 -7.55 1.23 8.72
C PHE A 61 -6.81 2.08 9.77
N PRO A 62 -7.41 2.27 10.95
CA PRO A 62 -8.80 1.99 11.29
C PRO A 62 -9.77 2.99 10.64
N ASN A 63 -10.97 2.54 10.29
CA ASN A 63 -12.06 3.39 9.82
C ASN A 63 -13.39 2.85 10.35
N PRO A 64 -14.07 3.52 11.27
CA PRO A 64 -13.72 4.82 11.88
C PRO A 64 -12.46 4.78 12.77
N TYR A 65 -11.75 5.93 12.86
CA TYR A 65 -10.69 6.15 13.82
C TYR A 65 -11.27 6.70 15.12
N PHE A 66 -11.11 6.00 16.24
CA PHE A 66 -11.64 6.39 17.56
C PHE A 66 -10.53 6.81 18.53
N GLY A 67 -9.74 7.80 18.14
CA GLY A 67 -8.72 8.39 19.01
C GLY A 67 -7.49 7.53 19.29
N GLN A 68 -7.51 6.27 18.86
CA GLN A 68 -6.37 5.35 18.99
C GLN A 68 -6.41 4.27 17.90
N ASN A 69 -5.24 3.77 17.57
CA ASN A 69 -5.02 2.64 16.68
C ASN A 69 -4.17 1.59 17.44
N PRO A 70 -4.45 0.30 17.34
CA PRO A 70 -3.65 -0.75 17.99
C PRO A 70 -2.14 -0.73 17.66
N GLU A 71 -1.76 -0.16 16.53
CA GLU A 71 -0.37 -0.02 16.10
C GLU A 71 0.31 1.25 16.64
N GLU A 72 -0.43 2.16 17.29
CA GLU A 72 0.12 3.36 17.90
C GLU A 72 0.87 3.04 19.19
N ARG A 73 2.15 3.39 19.21
CA ARG A 73 3.00 3.23 20.41
C ARG A 73 2.93 4.40 21.36
N ASN A 74 2.39 5.53 20.91
CA ASN A 74 2.30 6.77 21.66
C ASN A 74 0.99 7.48 21.30
N GLN A 75 0.27 7.97 22.29
CA GLN A 75 -0.99 8.72 22.12
C GLN A 75 -0.84 10.01 21.30
N LEU A 76 0.37 10.54 21.18
CA LEU A 76 0.66 11.74 20.39
C LEU A 76 0.95 11.41 18.91
N ASN A 77 1.20 10.16 18.59
CA ASN A 77 1.51 9.72 17.23
C ASN A 77 0.32 8.96 16.63
N ARG A 78 -0.71 9.70 16.34
CA ARG A 78 -1.99 9.21 15.82
C ARG A 78 -1.91 9.08 14.32
N PHE A 79 -2.42 7.98 13.78
CA PHE A 79 -2.42 7.75 12.33
C PHE A 79 -3.47 6.74 11.87
N VAL A 80 -3.76 6.81 10.59
CA VAL A 80 -4.48 5.77 9.84
C VAL A 80 -3.60 5.30 8.69
N TYR A 81 -3.82 4.08 8.23
CA TYR A 81 -3.17 3.53 7.05
C TYR A 81 -4.15 3.39 5.89
N PHE A 82 -3.72 3.79 4.72
CA PHE A 82 -4.27 3.33 3.46
C PHE A 82 -3.53 2.04 3.10
N THR A 83 -4.25 0.94 3.01
CA THR A 83 -3.69 -0.41 2.83
C THR A 83 -3.99 -0.95 1.44
N ASN A 84 -3.24 -1.96 1.02
CA ASN A 84 -3.38 -2.63 -0.28
C ASN A 84 -3.20 -1.69 -1.48
N LEU A 85 -2.29 -0.71 -1.36
CA LEU A 85 -1.98 0.18 -2.47
C LEU A 85 -1.46 -0.61 -3.67
N GLY A 86 -1.86 -0.18 -4.86
CA GLY A 86 -1.40 -0.77 -6.12
C GLY A 86 0.07 -0.50 -6.40
N VAL A 87 0.61 -1.21 -7.38
CA VAL A 87 1.94 -0.93 -7.94
C VAL A 87 1.88 0.37 -8.76
N GLY A 88 2.91 1.19 -8.67
CA GLY A 88 2.99 2.50 -9.31
C GLY A 88 2.89 3.64 -8.31
N LYS A 89 2.73 4.85 -8.82
CA LYS A 89 2.61 6.06 -8.01
C LYS A 89 1.16 6.31 -7.61
N THR A 90 0.88 6.17 -6.31
CA THR A 90 -0.42 6.51 -5.73
C THR A 90 -0.35 7.89 -5.10
N THR A 91 -1.26 8.77 -5.51
CA THR A 91 -1.46 10.08 -4.89
C THR A 91 -2.79 10.08 -4.14
N ILE A 92 -2.75 10.38 -2.84
CA ILE A 92 -3.92 10.42 -1.96
C ILE A 92 -4.14 11.88 -1.55
N ARG A 93 -5.27 12.46 -1.94
CA ARG A 93 -5.68 13.81 -1.55
C ARG A 93 -6.80 13.71 -0.55
N ILE A 94 -6.60 14.31 0.62
CA ILE A 94 -7.56 14.25 1.73
C ILE A 94 -8.25 15.60 1.82
N PHE A 95 -9.58 15.57 1.83
CA PHE A 95 -10.43 16.75 1.86
C PHE A 95 -11.38 16.72 3.06
N THR A 96 -11.81 17.89 3.50
CA THR A 96 -13.01 18.02 4.33
C THR A 96 -14.26 17.70 3.50
N ILE A 97 -15.40 17.53 4.17
CA ILE A 97 -16.70 17.41 3.47
C ILE A 97 -17.10 18.69 2.72
N SER A 98 -16.49 19.84 3.07
CA SER A 98 -16.68 21.11 2.37
C SER A 98 -15.85 21.23 1.09
N GLY A 99 -14.93 20.28 0.85
CA GLY A 99 -14.04 20.27 -0.30
C GLY A 99 -12.67 20.94 -0.07
N ASP A 100 -12.35 21.36 1.16
CA ASP A 100 -11.05 21.96 1.47
C ASP A 100 -9.98 20.89 1.51
N LEU A 101 -8.88 21.11 0.79
CA LEU A 101 -7.74 20.19 0.78
C LEU A 101 -6.98 20.25 2.11
N ILE A 102 -6.88 19.13 2.80
CA ILE A 102 -6.20 18.97 4.09
C ILE A 102 -4.76 18.50 3.92
N ARG A 103 -4.56 17.44 3.13
CA ARG A 103 -3.25 16.80 2.97
C ARG A 103 -3.13 16.13 1.61
N VAL A 104 -1.93 16.10 1.09
CA VAL A 104 -1.54 15.25 -0.05
C VAL A 104 -0.49 14.27 0.43
N ILE A 105 -0.66 13.01 0.09
CA ILE A 105 0.28 11.92 0.39
C ILE A 105 0.60 11.24 -0.93
N GLU A 106 1.88 11.11 -1.22
CA GLU A 106 2.37 10.38 -2.38
C GLU A 106 3.12 9.14 -1.93
N LYS A 107 2.86 8.02 -2.56
CA LYS A 107 3.53 6.76 -2.30
C LYS A 107 3.76 6.04 -3.62
N SER A 108 5.02 5.75 -3.91
CA SER A 108 5.40 4.88 -5.02
C SER A 108 5.66 3.48 -4.50
N ILE A 109 5.13 2.48 -5.19
CA ILE A 109 5.32 1.07 -4.88
C ILE A 109 5.88 0.40 -6.12
N ASP A 110 7.11 -0.04 -6.01
CA ASP A 110 7.75 -0.83 -7.05
C ASP A 110 7.16 -2.25 -7.01
N SER A 111 7.02 -2.88 -8.18
CA SER A 111 6.48 -4.24 -8.34
C SER A 111 7.21 -5.28 -7.49
N GLU A 112 8.41 -5.00 -7.07
CA GLU A 112 9.30 -5.90 -6.35
C GLU A 112 9.22 -5.76 -4.82
N ASN A 113 8.73 -4.65 -4.30
CA ASN A 113 8.62 -4.40 -2.86
C ASN A 113 7.17 -4.54 -2.39
N SER A 114 6.62 -5.73 -2.51
CA SER A 114 5.24 -6.02 -2.10
C SER A 114 5.02 -5.95 -0.58
N ALA A 115 6.08 -5.81 0.21
CA ALA A 115 5.98 -5.87 1.67
C ALA A 115 5.40 -4.60 2.31
N ASP A 116 5.58 -3.42 1.71
CA ASP A 116 5.10 -2.14 2.24
C ASP A 116 4.12 -1.46 1.29
N ARG A 117 2.93 -2.04 1.17
CA ARG A 117 1.83 -1.52 0.35
C ARG A 117 0.88 -0.66 1.16
N ARG A 118 1.45 0.18 2.04
CA ARG A 118 0.69 1.05 2.94
C ARG A 118 1.19 2.50 2.82
N ALA A 119 0.26 3.45 2.89
CA ALA A 119 0.57 4.85 3.10
C ALA A 119 -0.04 5.30 4.44
N GLN A 120 0.74 6.02 5.23
CA GLN A 120 0.32 6.53 6.53
C GLN A 120 -0.16 7.97 6.41
N TRP A 121 -1.30 8.27 7.01
CA TRP A 121 -1.72 9.63 7.31
C TRP A 121 -1.68 9.87 8.81
N ASP A 122 -0.89 10.84 9.22
CA ASP A 122 -0.66 11.22 10.62
C ASP A 122 -1.81 12.03 11.25
N LEU A 123 -2.97 12.07 10.61
CA LEU A 123 -4.14 12.85 11.01
C LEU A 123 -3.83 14.33 11.23
N ARG A 124 -2.91 14.87 10.42
CA ARG A 124 -2.51 16.28 10.42
C ARG A 124 -2.73 16.88 9.04
N ASN A 125 -2.95 18.19 9.05
CA ASN A 125 -3.04 18.96 7.81
C ASN A 125 -1.63 19.28 7.24
N SER A 126 -1.58 20.00 6.11
CA SER A 126 -0.33 20.43 5.46
C SER A 126 0.55 21.33 6.33
N PHE A 127 0.00 21.96 7.37
CA PHE A 127 0.70 22.78 8.35
C PHE A 127 1.12 22.00 9.61
N ASN A 128 1.00 20.66 9.58
CA ASN A 128 1.31 19.79 10.71
C ASN A 128 0.41 19.98 11.95
N ILE A 129 -0.78 20.56 11.76
CA ILE A 129 -1.79 20.75 12.80
C ILE A 129 -2.72 19.54 12.81
N PRO A 130 -3.02 18.93 13.99
CA PRO A 130 -3.98 17.85 14.08
C PRO A 130 -5.35 18.25 13.52
N VAL A 131 -5.98 17.34 12.79
CA VAL A 131 -7.31 17.57 12.25
C VAL A 131 -8.38 17.40 13.32
N ALA A 132 -9.50 18.08 13.16
CA ALA A 132 -10.64 17.95 14.07
C ALA A 132 -11.39 16.63 13.87
N SER A 133 -12.23 16.26 14.84
CA SER A 133 -13.20 15.19 14.66
C SER A 133 -14.16 15.53 13.53
N GLY A 134 -14.41 14.59 12.64
CA GLY A 134 -15.28 14.80 11.51
C GLY A 134 -15.18 13.72 10.44
N MET A 135 -15.88 13.96 9.35
CA MET A 135 -15.82 13.15 8.15
C MET A 135 -14.83 13.77 7.16
N TYR A 136 -14.01 12.93 6.58
CA TYR A 136 -13.04 13.30 5.55
C TYR A 136 -13.26 12.46 4.29
N ILE A 137 -12.86 13.00 3.17
CA ILE A 137 -12.90 12.33 1.87
C ILE A 137 -11.46 12.15 1.41
N ALA A 138 -11.07 10.91 1.16
CA ALA A 138 -9.79 10.60 0.52
C ALA A 138 -10.06 10.30 -0.96
N HIS A 139 -9.51 11.12 -1.83
CA HIS A 139 -9.45 10.90 -3.27
C HIS A 139 -8.08 10.32 -3.61
N MET A 140 -8.09 9.15 -4.19
CA MET A 140 -6.90 8.42 -4.60
C MET A 140 -6.81 8.38 -6.10
N SER A 141 -5.65 8.66 -6.64
CA SER A 141 -5.33 8.48 -8.04
C SER A 141 -4.09 7.59 -8.15
N LEU A 142 -4.18 6.57 -8.99
CA LEU A 142 -3.06 5.72 -9.36
C LEU A 142 -2.59 6.15 -10.74
N GLY A 143 -1.34 6.51 -10.88
CA GLY A 143 -0.70 6.93 -12.12
C GLY A 143 0.56 6.12 -12.39
N ASP A 144 1.04 6.21 -13.62
CA ASP A 144 2.37 5.77 -13.97
C ASP A 144 3.38 6.85 -13.57
N ASP A 145 4.55 6.44 -13.07
CA ASP A 145 5.67 7.36 -12.75
C ASP A 145 6.19 8.13 -13.97
N GLN A 146 5.88 7.63 -15.18
CA GLN A 146 6.36 8.18 -16.45
C GLN A 146 5.34 9.08 -17.17
N ASP A 147 4.06 8.96 -16.84
CA ASP A 147 2.99 9.71 -17.48
C ASP A 147 2.03 10.24 -16.42
N GLU A 148 1.69 11.55 -16.44
CA GLU A 148 0.77 12.16 -15.49
C GLU A 148 -0.69 11.70 -15.68
N SER A 149 -0.96 10.77 -16.59
CA SER A 149 -2.29 10.20 -16.79
C SER A 149 -2.66 9.31 -15.62
N SER A 150 -3.77 9.59 -14.96
CA SER A 150 -4.33 8.68 -13.94
C SER A 150 -4.87 7.43 -14.63
N ILE A 151 -4.39 6.28 -14.20
CA ILE A 151 -4.85 4.98 -14.68
C ILE A 151 -6.18 4.61 -14.02
N GLY A 152 -6.41 5.12 -12.82
CA GLY A 152 -7.65 4.89 -12.08
C GLY A 152 -7.77 5.80 -10.86
N GLU A 153 -9.01 5.98 -10.41
CA GLU A 153 -9.33 6.83 -9.27
C GLU A 153 -10.29 6.10 -8.31
N LYS A 154 -10.14 6.36 -7.01
CA LYS A 154 -11.05 5.86 -5.98
C LYS A 154 -11.31 6.92 -4.93
N ILE A 155 -12.58 7.02 -4.51
CA ILE A 155 -13.00 7.92 -3.45
C ILE A 155 -13.43 7.09 -2.24
N MET A 156 -12.89 7.44 -1.07
CA MET A 156 -13.22 6.79 0.19
C MET A 156 -13.62 7.82 1.25
N LYS A 157 -14.51 7.41 2.14
CA LYS A 157 -14.93 8.22 3.29
C LYS A 157 -14.22 7.71 4.54
N LEU A 158 -13.71 8.65 5.34
CA LEU A 158 -13.10 8.38 6.64
C LEU A 158 -13.85 9.13 7.72
N ALA A 159 -14.09 8.45 8.83
CA ALA A 159 -14.60 9.10 10.04
C ALA A 159 -13.47 9.13 11.08
N VAL A 160 -13.19 10.31 11.59
CA VAL A 160 -12.16 10.56 12.59
C VAL A 160 -12.81 11.13 13.84
N PHE A 161 -12.62 10.46 14.96
CA PHE A 161 -13.04 10.91 16.28
C PHE A 161 -11.81 11.13 17.14
N MET A 162 -11.43 12.39 17.34
CA MET A 162 -10.33 12.77 18.21
C MET A 162 -10.84 12.84 19.65
N PRO A 163 -10.09 12.33 20.63
CA PRO A 163 -10.43 12.55 22.04
C PRO A 163 -10.35 14.04 22.34
N GLU A 164 -11.27 14.52 23.18
CA GLU A 164 -11.14 15.86 23.76
C GLU A 164 -9.90 15.88 24.67
N GLU A 165 -8.93 16.70 24.30
CA GLU A 165 -7.80 16.97 25.18
C GLU A 165 -8.29 17.90 26.28
N ARG A 166 -8.65 17.34 27.43
CA ARG A 166 -8.83 18.13 28.65
C ARG A 166 -7.44 18.50 29.15
N LEU A 167 -7.10 19.76 28.97
CA LEU A 167 -6.01 20.36 29.74
C LEU A 167 -6.53 20.47 31.18
N ASP A 168 -6.23 19.51 32.01
CA ASP A 168 -6.39 19.67 33.44
C ASP A 168 -5.36 20.71 33.89
N VAL A 169 -5.81 21.97 33.96
CA VAL A 169 -5.04 23.06 34.55
C VAL A 169 -5.07 22.86 36.06
N TYR A 170 -3.98 22.36 36.58
CA TYR A 170 -3.73 22.38 38.04
C TYR A 170 -3.32 23.77 38.51
#